data_614d0dc4be86ddf96818a26bd1bf2717
#
_entry.id   614d0dc4be86ddf96818a26bd1bf2717
#
_cell.length_a   1.000
_cell.length_b   1.000
_cell.length_c   1.000
_cell.angle_alpha   90.00
_cell.angle_beta   90.00
_cell.angle_gamma   90.00
#
_symmetry.space_group_name_H-M   'P 1'
#
loop_
_entity.id
_entity.type
_entity.pdbx_description
1 polymer ?
#
loop_
_entity_poly.entity_id
_entity_poly.type
_entity_poly.pdbx_seq_one_letter_code
_entity_poly.pdbx_strand_id
1 'polypeptide(L)'
;MINIFDMMGPVMVGPSSSHTAGAARIGNMGRTLLGEEVARADIGLYGSFAETGYGHGTDRALLAGLLGMKPDDLRIPNAYEEANRAGMAYSFRTVELCDAHPNTALLELTGKSGKQLTLQASSIGGGAIVVNKIDGIDVNFTGDFNTLIVRNQDESGSVAAITSILSQVHINVANMSVNRHRRGGDALMVIETDQHIKPRQVEFLSELPGILSVTYYDKEDDEDGAGFDEGNL
;
A
#
# COMPACT_ATOMS: atom_id res chain seq x y z
N MET A 1 22.92 -16.43 5.02
CA MET A 1 23.30 -16.88 3.66
C MET A 1 22.29 -16.19 2.75
N ILE A 2 22.69 -15.26 1.90
CA ILE A 2 21.77 -14.60 0.95
C ILE A 2 21.37 -15.68 -0.06
N ASN A 3 20.09 -15.97 -0.17
CA ASN A 3 19.56 -16.93 -1.13
C ASN A 3 19.71 -16.32 -2.54
N ILE A 4 20.15 -17.09 -3.52
CA ILE A 4 20.30 -16.62 -4.89
C ILE A 4 18.96 -16.11 -5.47
N PHE A 5 17.85 -16.62 -4.97
CA PHE A 5 16.50 -16.17 -5.34
C PHE A 5 16.16 -14.77 -4.81
N ASP A 6 16.80 -14.33 -3.70
CA ASP A 6 16.66 -12.95 -3.19
C ASP A 6 17.37 -11.92 -4.09
N MET A 7 18.26 -12.39 -4.99
CA MET A 7 18.96 -11.57 -5.99
C MET A 7 18.21 -11.52 -7.32
N MET A 8 17.26 -12.41 -7.55
CA MET A 8 16.38 -12.38 -8.71
C MET A 8 15.28 -11.37 -8.41
N GLY A 9 15.18 -10.28 -9.18
CA GLY A 9 14.09 -9.33 -9.05
C GLY A 9 12.72 -10.02 -9.22
N PRO A 10 11.63 -9.37 -8.80
CA PRO A 10 10.29 -9.94 -8.91
C PRO A 10 9.95 -10.27 -10.36
N VAL A 11 9.10 -11.28 -10.57
CA VAL A 11 8.48 -11.51 -11.88
C VAL A 11 7.66 -10.26 -12.20
N MET A 12 7.95 -9.62 -13.34
CA MET A 12 7.31 -8.34 -13.68
C MET A 12 7.19 -8.13 -15.18
N VAL A 13 6.25 -7.31 -15.58
CA VAL A 13 6.10 -6.83 -16.96
C VAL A 13 6.62 -5.40 -17.05
N GLY A 14 7.87 -5.25 -17.53
CA GLY A 14 8.51 -3.94 -17.71
C GLY A 14 10.02 -3.99 -17.51
N PRO A 15 10.71 -2.90 -17.86
CA PRO A 15 12.18 -2.88 -17.94
C PRO A 15 12.89 -2.62 -16.59
N SER A 16 12.17 -2.25 -15.52
CA SER A 16 12.78 -1.77 -14.28
C SER A 16 12.02 -2.26 -13.04
N SER A 17 12.72 -2.92 -12.12
CA SER A 17 12.13 -3.36 -10.86
C SER A 17 11.65 -2.19 -10.00
N SER A 18 12.35 -1.06 -10.00
CA SER A 18 11.93 0.12 -9.23
C SER A 18 10.80 0.89 -9.91
N HIS A 19 10.92 1.15 -11.23
CA HIS A 19 9.99 1.99 -11.97
C HIS A 19 8.74 1.24 -12.46
N THR A 20 8.77 -0.09 -12.52
CA THR A 20 7.61 -0.90 -12.92
C THR A 20 7.06 -1.68 -11.73
N ALA A 21 7.80 -2.66 -11.20
CA ALA A 21 7.27 -3.49 -10.11
C ALA A 21 6.99 -2.68 -8.84
N GLY A 22 7.93 -1.82 -8.42
CA GLY A 22 7.74 -0.96 -7.26
C GLY A 22 6.59 0.04 -7.45
N ALA A 23 6.44 0.63 -8.64
CA ALA A 23 5.34 1.54 -8.95
C ALA A 23 3.97 0.82 -8.94
N ALA A 24 3.88 -0.38 -9.53
CA ALA A 24 2.66 -1.19 -9.47
C ALA A 24 2.28 -1.54 -8.02
N ARG A 25 3.25 -1.91 -7.19
CA ARG A 25 3.03 -2.15 -5.75
C ARG A 25 2.58 -0.90 -5.00
N ILE A 26 3.13 0.28 -5.31
CA ILE A 26 2.66 1.55 -4.72
C ILE A 26 1.20 1.80 -5.11
N GLY A 27 0.83 1.62 -6.36
CA GLY A 27 -0.56 1.75 -6.82
C GLY A 27 -1.50 0.77 -6.11
N ASN A 28 -1.10 -0.51 -6.01
CA ASN A 28 -1.88 -1.55 -5.33
C ASN A 28 -2.03 -1.25 -3.83
N MET A 29 -0.96 -0.82 -3.16
CA MET A 29 -1.02 -0.37 -1.76
C MET A 29 -2.02 0.77 -1.60
N GLY A 30 -2.03 1.77 -2.50
CA GLY A 30 -2.99 2.87 -2.48
C GLY A 30 -4.43 2.38 -2.60
N ARG A 31 -4.72 1.46 -3.52
CA ARG A 31 -6.04 0.83 -3.68
C ARG A 31 -6.46 0.07 -2.42
N THR A 32 -5.57 -0.75 -1.86
CA THR A 32 -5.84 -1.54 -0.65
C THR A 32 -6.13 -0.64 0.55
N LEU A 33 -5.34 0.41 0.76
CA LEU A 33 -5.54 1.35 1.86
C LEU A 33 -6.81 2.21 1.68
N LEU A 34 -7.20 2.52 0.44
CA LEU A 34 -8.48 3.15 0.15
C LEU A 34 -9.65 2.21 0.49
N GLY A 35 -9.47 0.88 0.27
CA GLY A 35 -10.43 -0.16 0.63
C GLY A 35 -11.62 -0.28 -0.32
N GLU A 36 -11.56 0.36 -1.49
CA GLU A 36 -12.59 0.31 -2.54
C GLU A 36 -11.98 0.62 -3.92
N GLU A 37 -12.78 0.48 -4.96
CA GLU A 37 -12.35 0.85 -6.31
C GLU A 37 -12.09 2.36 -6.43
N VAL A 38 -10.98 2.70 -7.09
CA VAL A 38 -10.57 4.08 -7.32
C VAL A 38 -11.44 4.69 -8.44
N ALA A 39 -12.14 5.78 -8.14
CA ALA A 39 -12.87 6.56 -9.10
C ALA A 39 -12.02 7.69 -9.70
N ARG A 40 -11.12 8.27 -8.89
CA ARG A 40 -10.20 9.32 -9.32
C ARG A 40 -8.84 9.17 -8.63
N ALA A 41 -7.77 9.40 -9.39
CA ALA A 41 -6.39 9.40 -8.93
C ALA A 41 -5.65 10.64 -9.46
N ASP A 42 -5.21 11.54 -8.58
CA ASP A 42 -4.29 12.62 -8.91
C ASP A 42 -2.90 12.19 -8.42
N ILE A 43 -1.98 11.94 -9.36
CA ILE A 43 -0.69 11.26 -9.12
C ILE A 43 0.45 12.26 -9.24
N GLY A 44 1.11 12.56 -8.13
CA GLY A 44 2.33 13.34 -8.05
C GLY A 44 3.56 12.44 -8.18
N LEU A 45 4.45 12.75 -9.12
CA LEU A 45 5.72 12.06 -9.32
C LEU A 45 6.87 12.95 -8.83
N TYR A 46 7.81 12.38 -8.08
CA TYR A 46 8.97 13.08 -7.55
C TYR A 46 10.28 12.45 -8.03
N GLY A 47 11.30 13.29 -8.25
CA GLY A 47 12.66 12.90 -8.58
C GLY A 47 12.74 12.02 -9.82
N SER A 48 13.36 10.86 -9.73
CA SER A 48 13.53 9.95 -10.86
C SER A 48 12.22 9.44 -11.45
N PHE A 49 11.17 9.29 -10.64
CA PHE A 49 9.83 8.96 -11.14
C PHE A 49 9.28 10.06 -12.05
N ALA A 50 9.55 11.33 -11.77
CA ALA A 50 9.16 12.45 -12.62
C ALA A 50 10.04 12.57 -13.87
N GLU A 51 11.37 12.39 -13.72
CA GLU A 51 12.33 12.61 -14.78
C GLU A 51 12.34 11.51 -15.84
N THR A 52 12.25 10.25 -15.42
CA THR A 52 12.44 9.08 -16.27
C THR A 52 11.24 8.14 -16.32
N GLY A 53 10.21 8.40 -15.52
CA GLY A 53 9.09 7.49 -15.29
C GLY A 53 8.33 7.11 -16.55
N TYR A 54 8.08 8.05 -17.45
CA TYR A 54 7.38 7.76 -18.72
C TYR A 54 8.17 6.79 -19.61
N GLY A 55 9.49 6.93 -19.66
CA GLY A 55 10.36 6.02 -20.43
C GLY A 55 10.41 4.60 -19.88
N HIS A 56 10.21 4.45 -18.56
CA HIS A 56 10.23 3.16 -17.87
C HIS A 56 8.82 2.63 -17.54
N GLY A 57 7.75 3.34 -17.92
CA GLY A 57 6.37 2.92 -17.71
C GLY A 57 5.87 3.05 -16.27
N THR A 58 6.48 3.94 -15.46
CA THR A 58 6.06 4.19 -14.07
C THR A 58 4.60 4.66 -13.97
N ASP A 59 4.19 5.52 -14.89
CA ASP A 59 2.83 6.02 -15.04
C ASP A 59 1.82 4.88 -15.24
N ARG A 60 2.12 3.97 -16.18
CA ARG A 60 1.28 2.78 -16.45
C ARG A 60 1.27 1.81 -15.28
N ALA A 61 2.42 1.61 -14.65
CA ALA A 61 2.54 0.69 -13.53
C ALA A 61 1.75 1.19 -12.29
N LEU A 62 1.81 2.50 -11.99
CA LEU A 62 0.98 3.11 -10.94
C LEU A 62 -0.51 2.95 -11.22
N LEU A 63 -0.97 3.24 -12.45
CA LEU A 63 -2.36 3.06 -12.84
C LEU A 63 -2.79 1.59 -12.74
N ALA A 64 -1.95 0.67 -13.24
CA ALA A 64 -2.20 -0.76 -13.17
C ALA A 64 -2.38 -1.23 -11.72
N GLY A 65 -1.50 -0.80 -10.81
CA GLY A 65 -1.63 -1.09 -9.39
C GLY A 65 -2.92 -0.52 -8.77
N LEU A 66 -3.30 0.71 -9.13
CA LEU A 66 -4.58 1.31 -8.70
C LEU A 66 -5.81 0.57 -9.22
N LEU A 67 -5.67 -0.15 -10.34
CA LEU A 67 -6.69 -1.07 -10.87
C LEU A 67 -6.65 -2.46 -10.23
N GLY A 68 -5.69 -2.74 -9.34
CA GLY A 68 -5.51 -4.03 -8.66
C GLY A 68 -4.70 -5.05 -9.46
N MET A 69 -3.93 -4.61 -10.46
CA MET A 69 -3.03 -5.46 -11.22
C MET A 69 -1.74 -5.70 -10.43
N LYS A 70 -1.24 -6.94 -10.47
CA LYS A 70 0.07 -7.32 -9.91
C LYS A 70 1.21 -6.90 -10.85
N PRO A 71 2.48 -6.85 -10.37
CA PRO A 71 3.62 -6.44 -11.20
C PRO A 71 3.87 -7.29 -12.44
N ASP A 72 3.39 -8.52 -12.47
CA ASP A 72 3.50 -9.49 -13.57
C ASP A 72 2.31 -9.51 -14.52
N ASP A 73 1.31 -8.64 -14.30
CA ASP A 73 0.11 -8.58 -15.13
C ASP A 73 0.43 -8.06 -16.54
N LEU A 74 0.14 -8.87 -17.54
CA LEU A 74 0.38 -8.55 -18.96
C LEU A 74 -0.42 -7.34 -19.48
N ARG A 75 -1.40 -6.85 -18.72
CA ARG A 75 -2.20 -5.66 -19.07
C ARG A 75 -1.52 -4.35 -18.70
N ILE A 76 -0.43 -4.36 -17.89
CA ILE A 76 0.30 -3.15 -17.48
C ILE A 76 0.64 -2.21 -18.65
N PRO A 77 1.12 -2.68 -19.82
CA PRO A 77 1.37 -1.80 -20.98
C PRO A 77 0.14 -1.02 -21.46
N ASN A 78 -1.05 -1.56 -21.23
CA ASN A 78 -2.34 -1.00 -21.64
C ASN A 78 -3.11 -0.35 -20.48
N ALA A 79 -2.44 -0.01 -19.37
CA ALA A 79 -3.07 0.49 -18.15
C ALA A 79 -3.94 1.73 -18.36
N TYR A 80 -3.61 2.60 -19.31
CA TYR A 80 -4.43 3.75 -19.67
C TYR A 80 -5.80 3.34 -20.25
N GLU A 81 -5.80 2.34 -21.13
CA GLU A 81 -7.04 1.81 -21.72
C GLU A 81 -7.90 1.10 -20.67
N GLU A 82 -7.23 0.35 -19.78
CA GLU A 82 -7.91 -0.33 -18.68
C GLU A 82 -8.50 0.69 -17.67
N ALA A 83 -7.79 1.77 -17.35
CA ALA A 83 -8.30 2.85 -16.50
C ALA A 83 -9.54 3.53 -17.12
N ASN A 84 -9.47 3.84 -18.41
CA ASN A 84 -10.61 4.41 -19.13
C ASN A 84 -11.80 3.45 -19.16
N ARG A 85 -11.56 2.15 -19.37
CA ARG A 85 -12.60 1.11 -19.35
C ARG A 85 -13.25 0.96 -17.98
N ALA A 86 -12.45 1.08 -16.90
CA ALA A 86 -12.95 1.06 -15.53
C ALA A 86 -13.67 2.36 -15.11
N GLY A 87 -13.61 3.41 -15.95
CA GLY A 87 -14.16 4.73 -15.64
C GLY A 87 -13.36 5.48 -14.57
N MET A 88 -12.08 5.13 -14.35
CA MET A 88 -11.21 5.81 -13.43
C MET A 88 -10.63 7.08 -14.07
N ALA A 89 -10.92 8.24 -13.49
CA ALA A 89 -10.30 9.49 -13.88
C ALA A 89 -8.88 9.57 -13.27
N TYR A 90 -7.93 10.06 -14.04
CA TYR A 90 -6.55 10.18 -13.54
C TYR A 90 -5.84 11.41 -14.10
N SER A 91 -4.88 11.91 -13.34
CA SER A 91 -3.96 12.95 -13.77
C SER A 91 -2.55 12.68 -13.21
N PHE A 92 -1.54 13.19 -13.94
CA PHE A 92 -0.15 13.14 -13.49
C PHE A 92 0.42 14.55 -13.38
N ARG A 93 1.22 14.79 -12.36
CA ARG A 93 1.95 16.04 -12.15
C ARG A 93 3.31 15.78 -11.52
N THR A 94 4.28 16.65 -11.76
CA THR A 94 5.52 16.68 -10.98
C THR A 94 5.26 17.38 -9.65
N VAL A 95 5.82 16.85 -8.58
CA VAL A 95 5.73 17.43 -7.23
C VAL A 95 7.11 17.63 -6.64
N GLU A 96 7.24 18.63 -5.76
CA GLU A 96 8.42 18.84 -4.94
C GLU A 96 8.13 18.31 -3.54
N LEU A 97 8.99 17.40 -3.07
CA LEU A 97 8.88 16.78 -1.74
C LEU A 97 10.19 17.01 -0.99
N CYS A 98 10.09 17.39 0.29
CA CYS A 98 11.26 17.50 1.15
C CYS A 98 11.67 16.11 1.66
N ASP A 99 12.97 15.83 1.62
CA ASP A 99 13.59 14.63 2.18
C ASP A 99 12.96 13.30 1.71
N ALA A 100 12.45 13.25 0.46
CA ALA A 100 11.85 12.06 -0.12
C ALA A 100 12.85 11.26 -0.98
N HIS A 101 12.63 9.95 -1.07
CA HIS A 101 13.39 9.11 -1.99
C HIS A 101 13.11 9.49 -3.45
N PRO A 102 14.10 9.47 -4.38
CA PRO A 102 13.89 9.87 -5.78
C PRO A 102 12.76 9.13 -6.51
N ASN A 103 12.46 7.91 -6.12
CA ASN A 103 11.36 7.11 -6.70
C ASN A 103 10.11 7.19 -5.83
N THR A 104 9.62 8.38 -5.54
CA THR A 104 8.43 8.59 -4.70
C THR A 104 7.23 8.99 -5.55
N ALA A 105 6.08 8.42 -5.23
CA ALA A 105 4.78 8.84 -5.71
C ALA A 105 3.92 9.39 -4.55
N LEU A 106 3.20 10.48 -4.83
CA LEU A 106 2.14 11.03 -4.00
C LEU A 106 0.81 10.73 -4.69
N LEU A 107 -0.01 9.87 -4.09
CA LEU A 107 -1.31 9.48 -4.61
C LEU A 107 -2.40 10.19 -3.84
N GLU A 108 -3.20 11.01 -4.51
CA GLU A 108 -4.43 11.62 -3.97
C GLU A 108 -5.60 10.88 -4.62
N LEU A 109 -6.22 9.98 -3.86
CA LEU A 109 -7.21 9.03 -4.35
C LEU A 109 -8.61 9.38 -3.87
N THR A 110 -9.58 9.18 -4.74
CA THR A 110 -11.01 9.21 -4.38
C THR A 110 -11.65 7.91 -4.85
N GLY A 111 -12.29 7.22 -3.96
CA GLY A 111 -13.03 5.99 -4.22
C GLY A 111 -14.42 6.23 -4.78
N LYS A 112 -15.10 5.16 -5.19
CA LYS A 112 -16.46 5.24 -5.75
C LYS A 112 -17.51 5.73 -4.75
N SER A 113 -17.29 5.49 -3.45
CA SER A 113 -18.16 6.01 -2.37
C SER A 113 -17.92 7.48 -2.05
N GLY A 114 -16.83 8.07 -2.57
CA GLY A 114 -16.33 9.41 -2.22
C GLY A 114 -15.31 9.40 -1.07
N LYS A 115 -14.92 8.23 -0.55
CA LYS A 115 -13.82 8.10 0.41
C LYS A 115 -12.54 8.65 -0.20
N GLN A 116 -11.74 9.36 0.59
CA GLN A 116 -10.48 9.95 0.14
C GLN A 116 -9.30 9.34 0.90
N LEU A 117 -8.16 9.29 0.22
CA LEU A 117 -6.88 8.85 0.77
C LEU A 117 -5.75 9.64 0.11
N THR A 118 -4.82 10.13 0.90
CA THR A 118 -3.54 10.65 0.43
C THR A 118 -2.43 9.72 0.89
N LEU A 119 -1.69 9.14 -0.07
CA LEU A 119 -0.60 8.20 0.18
C LEU A 119 0.70 8.73 -0.40
N GLN A 120 1.76 8.81 0.39
CA GLN A 120 3.12 9.00 -0.10
C GLN A 120 3.90 7.71 0.10
N ALA A 121 4.40 7.14 -0.99
CA ALA A 121 5.18 5.91 -0.94
C ALA A 121 6.34 5.94 -1.93
N SER A 122 7.40 5.22 -1.60
CA SER A 122 8.65 5.20 -2.36
C SER A 122 9.01 3.78 -2.77
N SER A 123 9.50 3.62 -4.01
CA SER A 123 10.13 2.37 -4.45
C SER A 123 11.61 2.42 -4.10
N ILE A 124 12.08 1.47 -3.30
CA ILE A 124 13.44 1.42 -2.75
C ILE A 124 14.35 0.42 -3.47
N GLY A 125 13.89 -0.15 -4.59
CA GLY A 125 14.65 -1.10 -5.41
C GLY A 125 14.16 -2.53 -5.26
N GLY A 126 14.45 -3.38 -6.26
CA GLY A 126 14.05 -4.79 -6.25
C GLY A 126 12.53 -5.05 -6.23
N GLY A 127 11.72 -4.04 -6.52
CA GLY A 127 10.27 -4.12 -6.36
C GLY A 127 9.77 -3.81 -4.93
N ALA A 128 10.67 -3.63 -3.96
CA ALA A 128 10.30 -3.26 -2.60
C ALA A 128 9.82 -1.80 -2.52
N ILE A 129 8.89 -1.55 -1.61
CA ILE A 129 8.32 -0.23 -1.38
C ILE A 129 8.38 0.14 0.10
N VAL A 130 8.31 1.44 0.39
CA VAL A 130 8.09 1.97 1.74
C VAL A 130 6.96 2.97 1.67
N VAL A 131 5.95 2.80 2.51
CA VAL A 131 4.92 3.81 2.75
C VAL A 131 5.47 4.81 3.75
N ASN A 132 5.50 6.08 3.36
CA ASN A 132 6.10 7.16 4.13
C ASN A 132 5.06 8.04 4.84
N LYS A 133 3.89 8.28 4.19
CA LYS A 133 2.79 9.07 4.78
C LYS A 133 1.43 8.53 4.37
N ILE A 134 0.47 8.61 5.28
CA ILE A 134 -0.95 8.39 5.03
C ILE A 134 -1.72 9.61 5.57
N ASP A 135 -2.47 10.30 4.70
CA ASP A 135 -3.22 11.53 5.00
C ASP A 135 -2.37 12.58 5.73
N GLY A 136 -1.10 12.71 5.30
CA GLY A 136 -0.12 13.63 5.87
C GLY A 136 0.51 13.18 7.19
N ILE A 137 0.08 12.08 7.81
CA ILE A 137 0.71 11.49 9.00
C ILE A 137 1.91 10.65 8.56
N ASP A 138 3.08 10.90 9.17
CA ASP A 138 4.28 10.13 8.91
C ASP A 138 4.10 8.69 9.40
N VAL A 139 4.45 7.72 8.54
CA VAL A 139 4.47 6.29 8.84
C VAL A 139 5.71 5.66 8.21
N ASN A 140 6.02 4.42 8.57
CA ASN A 140 7.12 3.69 7.95
C ASN A 140 6.82 2.19 7.99
N PHE A 141 6.38 1.63 6.86
CA PHE A 141 6.19 0.19 6.70
C PHE A 141 6.35 -0.20 5.22
N THR A 142 6.67 -1.46 4.95
CA THR A 142 7.08 -1.92 3.62
C THR A 142 6.01 -2.74 2.90
N GLY A 143 5.04 -3.29 3.63
CA GLY A 143 4.12 -4.29 3.09
C GLY A 143 4.73 -5.71 3.01
N ASP A 144 5.90 -5.93 3.62
CA ASP A 144 6.50 -7.26 3.72
C ASP A 144 5.86 -8.11 4.83
N PHE A 145 4.98 -7.50 5.62
CA PHE A 145 4.21 -8.12 6.68
C PHE A 145 2.72 -7.89 6.48
N ASN A 146 1.91 -8.77 7.04
CA ASN A 146 0.50 -8.50 7.26
C ASN A 146 0.36 -7.23 8.09
N THR A 147 -0.31 -6.21 7.56
CA THR A 147 -0.28 -4.88 8.18
C THR A 147 -1.68 -4.38 8.47
N LEU A 148 -1.95 -4.12 9.75
CA LEU A 148 -3.18 -3.49 10.22
C LEU A 148 -2.93 -1.99 10.39
N ILE A 149 -3.72 -1.18 9.73
CA ILE A 149 -3.69 0.28 9.83
C ILE A 149 -4.97 0.71 10.54
N VAL A 150 -4.82 1.25 11.76
CA VAL A 150 -5.93 1.68 12.60
C VAL A 150 -5.88 3.18 12.79
N ARG A 151 -6.92 3.87 12.35
CA ARG A 151 -7.14 5.27 12.68
C ARG A 151 -8.03 5.33 13.92
N ASN A 152 -7.60 6.02 14.95
CA ASN A 152 -8.33 6.14 16.20
C ASN A 152 -8.25 7.57 16.76
N GLN A 153 -9.15 7.88 17.69
CA GLN A 153 -9.00 9.07 18.54
C GLN A 153 -7.79 8.89 19.46
N ASP A 154 -6.97 9.94 19.60
CA ASP A 154 -5.78 9.91 20.45
C ASP A 154 -6.16 9.96 21.94
N GLU A 155 -6.65 8.82 22.45
CA GLU A 155 -7.10 8.64 23.82
C GLU A 155 -6.32 7.52 24.52
N SER A 156 -6.28 7.63 25.86
CA SER A 156 -5.65 6.60 26.69
C SER A 156 -6.41 5.28 26.59
N GLY A 157 -5.69 4.18 26.39
CA GLY A 157 -6.27 2.84 26.33
C GLY A 157 -6.45 2.29 24.93
N SER A 158 -6.46 3.10 23.86
CA SER A 158 -6.66 2.62 22.47
C SER A 158 -5.63 1.55 22.07
N VAL A 159 -4.35 1.77 22.37
CA VAL A 159 -3.29 0.79 22.10
C VAL A 159 -3.54 -0.51 22.88
N ALA A 160 -3.86 -0.41 24.16
CA ALA A 160 -4.10 -1.58 25.02
C ALA A 160 -5.31 -2.39 24.55
N ALA A 161 -6.40 -1.73 24.14
CA ALA A 161 -7.59 -2.40 23.63
C ALA A 161 -7.27 -3.23 22.37
N ILE A 162 -6.58 -2.66 21.39
CA ILE A 162 -6.24 -3.34 20.15
C ILE A 162 -5.27 -4.49 20.41
N THR A 163 -4.18 -4.25 21.13
CA THR A 163 -3.16 -5.28 21.40
C THR A 163 -3.70 -6.42 22.27
N SER A 164 -4.64 -6.14 23.18
CA SER A 164 -5.31 -7.18 23.96
C SER A 164 -6.15 -8.12 23.07
N ILE A 165 -6.84 -7.58 22.08
CA ILE A 165 -7.63 -8.39 21.13
C ILE A 165 -6.70 -9.25 20.28
N LEU A 166 -5.62 -8.67 19.72
CA LEU A 166 -4.64 -9.43 18.95
C LEU A 166 -4.04 -10.57 19.76
N SER A 167 -3.72 -10.31 21.04
CA SER A 167 -3.21 -11.34 21.97
C SER A 167 -4.22 -12.46 22.23
N GLN A 168 -5.51 -12.14 22.42
CA GLN A 168 -6.56 -13.14 22.66
C GLN A 168 -6.75 -14.09 21.46
N VAL A 169 -6.48 -13.62 20.27
CA VAL A 169 -6.57 -14.45 19.05
C VAL A 169 -5.21 -14.98 18.59
N HIS A 170 -4.19 -14.91 19.47
CA HIS A 170 -2.84 -15.43 19.26
C HIS A 170 -2.11 -14.82 18.05
N ILE A 171 -2.35 -13.57 17.74
CA ILE A 171 -1.63 -12.81 16.72
C ILE A 171 -0.42 -12.15 17.38
N ASN A 172 0.77 -12.47 16.88
CA ASN A 172 2.03 -11.85 17.31
C ASN A 172 2.28 -10.55 16.53
N VAL A 173 2.63 -9.50 17.25
CA VAL A 173 3.00 -8.20 16.67
C VAL A 173 4.50 -8.20 16.40
N ALA A 174 4.88 -8.11 15.12
CA ALA A 174 6.27 -8.02 14.69
C ALA A 174 6.83 -6.60 14.88
N ASN A 175 6.01 -5.60 14.53
CA ASN A 175 6.34 -4.19 14.69
C ASN A 175 5.07 -3.37 14.93
N MET A 176 5.18 -2.26 15.64
CA MET A 176 4.07 -1.34 15.84
C MET A 176 4.56 0.10 15.97
N SER A 177 3.89 1.00 15.30
CA SER A 177 4.08 2.44 15.46
C SER A 177 2.74 3.14 15.68
N VAL A 178 2.78 4.25 16.45
CA VAL A 178 1.62 5.12 16.67
C VAL A 178 2.05 6.55 16.37
N ASN A 179 1.44 7.14 15.37
CA ASN A 179 1.77 8.47 14.88
C ASN A 179 0.55 9.37 14.91
N ARG A 180 0.76 10.67 15.09
CA ARG A 180 -0.31 11.67 15.15
C ARG A 180 0.20 13.04 14.76
N HIS A 181 -0.67 13.88 14.20
CA HIS A 181 -0.33 15.28 13.95
C HIS A 181 -0.28 16.12 15.23
N ARG A 182 -1.23 15.89 16.15
CA ARG A 182 -1.36 16.65 17.40
C ARG A 182 -1.98 15.80 18.49
N ARG A 183 -1.68 16.14 19.74
CA ARG A 183 -2.28 15.52 20.92
C ARG A 183 -3.79 15.73 20.94
N GLY A 184 -4.55 14.66 21.21
CA GLY A 184 -6.02 14.68 21.29
C GLY A 184 -6.73 14.80 19.94
N GLY A 185 -6.00 14.65 18.83
CA GLY A 185 -6.57 14.53 17.49
C GLY A 185 -6.69 13.08 17.05
N ASP A 186 -6.63 12.87 15.74
CA ASP A 186 -6.56 11.52 15.19
C ASP A 186 -5.14 10.96 15.34
N ALA A 187 -5.05 9.70 15.70
CA ALA A 187 -3.82 8.91 15.67
C ALA A 187 -3.94 7.80 14.62
N LEU A 188 -2.80 7.42 14.07
CA LEU A 188 -2.67 6.32 13.13
C LEU A 188 -1.72 5.29 13.73
N MET A 189 -2.24 4.09 14.00
CA MET A 189 -1.44 2.95 14.40
C MET A 189 -1.18 2.08 13.16
N VAL A 190 0.08 1.75 12.94
CA VAL A 190 0.51 0.74 11.97
C VAL A 190 1.02 -0.44 12.78
N ILE A 191 0.42 -1.60 12.59
CA ILE A 191 0.73 -2.83 13.32
C ILE A 191 1.04 -3.91 12.30
N GLU A 192 2.29 -4.33 12.24
CA GLU A 192 2.76 -5.42 11.41
C GLU A 192 2.71 -6.73 12.21
N THR A 193 2.14 -7.78 11.63
CA THR A 193 1.88 -9.04 12.33
C THR A 193 2.47 -10.23 11.58
N ASP A 194 2.87 -11.26 12.34
CA ASP A 194 3.39 -12.51 11.77
C ASP A 194 2.28 -13.37 11.17
N GLN A 195 1.08 -13.32 11.76
CA GLN A 195 -0.06 -14.13 11.34
C GLN A 195 -1.06 -13.28 10.55
N HIS A 196 -1.78 -13.95 9.68
CA HIS A 196 -2.92 -13.40 8.96
C HIS A 196 -4.06 -13.01 9.94
N ILE A 197 -4.68 -11.84 9.72
CA ILE A 197 -5.83 -11.36 10.49
C ILE A 197 -7.10 -11.63 9.67
N LYS A 198 -8.01 -12.44 10.23
CA LYS A 198 -9.24 -12.81 9.54
C LYS A 198 -10.17 -11.59 9.38
N PRO A 199 -10.95 -11.50 8.29
CA PRO A 199 -11.88 -10.37 8.05
C PRO A 199 -12.81 -10.07 9.24
N ARG A 200 -13.33 -11.10 9.91
CA ARG A 200 -14.16 -10.95 11.10
C ARG A 200 -13.45 -10.29 12.29
N GLN A 201 -12.12 -10.47 12.40
CA GLN A 201 -11.33 -9.83 13.44
C GLN A 201 -11.10 -8.36 13.11
N VAL A 202 -10.88 -8.03 11.83
CA VAL A 202 -10.78 -6.65 11.35
C VAL A 202 -12.09 -5.90 11.59
N GLU A 203 -13.23 -6.52 11.26
CA GLU A 203 -14.56 -5.97 11.52
C GLU A 203 -14.77 -5.69 13.01
N PHE A 204 -14.48 -6.65 13.88
CA PHE A 204 -14.57 -6.49 15.32
C PHE A 204 -13.71 -5.34 15.86
N LEU A 205 -12.48 -5.20 15.35
CA LEU A 205 -11.61 -4.08 15.72
C LEU A 205 -12.19 -2.73 15.28
N SER A 206 -12.90 -2.68 14.16
CA SER A 206 -13.50 -1.45 13.64
C SER A 206 -14.70 -0.96 14.47
N GLU A 207 -15.33 -1.86 15.25
CA GLU A 207 -16.47 -1.56 16.12
C GLU A 207 -16.06 -1.06 17.52
N LEU A 208 -14.77 -1.06 17.85
CA LEU A 208 -14.28 -0.62 19.16
C LEU A 208 -14.51 0.89 19.36
N PRO A 209 -14.87 1.31 20.59
CA PRO A 209 -14.98 2.73 20.92
C PRO A 209 -13.69 3.50 20.60
N GLY A 210 -13.83 4.66 19.97
CA GLY A 210 -12.71 5.53 19.62
C GLY A 210 -11.93 5.10 18.37
N ILE A 211 -12.26 3.97 17.73
CA ILE A 211 -11.72 3.57 16.43
C ILE A 211 -12.54 4.27 15.33
N LEU A 212 -11.84 4.94 14.41
CA LEU A 212 -12.44 5.68 13.31
C LEU A 212 -12.46 4.85 12.03
N SER A 213 -11.41 4.08 11.78
CA SER A 213 -11.35 3.11 10.68
C SER A 213 -10.25 2.08 10.93
N VAL A 214 -10.44 0.90 10.35
CA VAL A 214 -9.44 -0.18 10.32
C VAL A 214 -9.28 -0.60 8.87
N THR A 215 -8.05 -0.66 8.39
CA THR A 215 -7.70 -1.20 7.07
C THR A 215 -6.66 -2.30 7.27
N TYR A 216 -6.81 -3.41 6.58
CA TYR A 216 -5.88 -4.52 6.64
C TYR A 216 -5.28 -4.75 5.26
N TYR A 217 -3.95 -4.79 5.22
CA TYR A 217 -3.18 -5.21 4.06
C TYR A 217 -2.72 -6.63 4.31
N ASP A 218 -3.11 -7.54 3.42
CA ASP A 218 -2.72 -8.94 3.45
C ASP A 218 -1.51 -9.15 2.54
N LYS A 219 -0.41 -9.62 3.12
CA LYS A 219 0.81 -9.91 2.37
C LYS A 219 0.61 -11.04 1.36
N GLU A 220 -0.20 -12.07 1.70
CA GLU A 220 -0.43 -13.24 0.85
C GLU A 220 -1.18 -12.86 -0.44
N ASP A 221 -2.07 -11.86 -0.38
CA ASP A 221 -2.74 -11.35 -1.58
C ASP A 221 -1.75 -10.76 -2.62
N ASP A 222 -0.54 -10.36 -2.17
CA ASP A 222 0.53 -9.86 -3.03
C ASP A 222 1.42 -10.99 -3.59
N GLU A 223 1.54 -12.14 -2.87
CA GLU A 223 2.42 -13.26 -3.21
C GLU A 223 1.76 -14.35 -4.08
N ASP A 224 0.42 -14.48 -4.11
CA ASP A 224 -0.32 -15.53 -4.83
C ASP A 224 -0.20 -15.53 -6.38
N GLY A 225 0.75 -14.76 -6.96
CA GLY A 225 1.21 -14.89 -8.34
C GLY A 225 2.21 -16.02 -8.59
N ALA A 226 2.75 -16.66 -7.55
CA ALA A 226 3.80 -17.68 -7.62
C ALA A 226 3.37 -19.08 -7.13
N GLY A 227 2.06 -19.33 -6.98
CA GLY A 227 1.53 -20.62 -6.59
C GLY A 227 1.79 -21.68 -7.66
N PHE A 228 2.88 -22.43 -7.53
CA PHE A 228 2.98 -23.76 -8.11
C PHE A 228 1.90 -24.61 -7.42
N ASP A 229 0.90 -25.01 -8.20
CA ASP A 229 -0.09 -26.03 -7.83
C ASP A 229 0.65 -27.36 -7.55
N GLU A 230 0.98 -27.65 -6.29
CA GLU A 230 1.34 -28.99 -5.84
C GLU A 230 0.05 -29.80 -5.67
N GLY A 231 -0.65 -29.98 -6.78
CA GLY A 231 -1.75 -30.90 -6.91
C GLY A 231 -1.26 -32.31 -7.23
N ASN A 232 -1.43 -33.21 -6.29
CA ASN A 232 -1.50 -34.69 -6.47
C ASN A 232 -0.24 -35.42 -6.94
N LEU A 233 0.43 -36.02 -5.99
CA LEU A 233 0.89 -37.42 -6.12
C LEU A 233 0.49 -38.23 -4.88
#